data_a04a50b6bff51130359b8fc1bf5448dd
#
_entry.id   a04a50b6bff51130359b8fc1bf5448dd
#
_cell.length_a   1.000
_cell.length_b   1.000
_cell.length_c   1.000
_cell.angle_alpha   90.00
_cell.angle_beta   90.00
_cell.angle_gamma   90.00
#
_symmetry.space_group_name_H-M   'P 1'
#
loop_
_entity.id
_entity.type
_entity.pdbx_description
1 polymer ?
#
loop_
_entity_poly.entity_id
_entity_poly.type
_entity_poly.pdbx_seq_one_letter_code
_entity_poly.pdbx_strand_id
1 'polypeptide(L)'
;WDPYPKLEILWEIYYYLMVIIAVGAVIAGAAAVFQTMGVPYIVSIIIVGLVLLILTVYGAVVVSSAAGVMSIIIMICCLAIFLTGISMRTGEIGRIISAREVWGGSSIKPFILIFTYAGFQSVVIPSLAAASRELLKNEKQATAAMALSFLMNAVALCLAVTMLLGWFKEFSAAGQMTLPTLFVAKHTGSPAIAVAYQISLFLCLISTGVTCIFGLVNRFEEHEKLTFLKTRQKRRVFTAAMIIIVAVFISSTGLTNIVKFGYGYCGYLGIFV
;
A
#
# COMPACT_ATOMS: atom_id res chain seq x y z
N TRP A 1 4.52 -25.32 -4.39
CA TRP A 1 4.09 -26.07 -3.17
C TRP A 1 3.74 -27.52 -3.46
N ASP A 2 4.01 -28.01 -4.66
CA ASP A 2 3.70 -29.40 -5.03
C ASP A 2 4.13 -30.47 -4.01
N PRO A 3 5.28 -30.34 -3.30
CA PRO A 3 5.65 -31.32 -2.27
C PRO A 3 4.79 -31.24 -0.99
N TYR A 4 4.08 -30.11 -0.77
CA TYR A 4 3.37 -29.85 0.48
C TYR A 4 1.99 -29.22 0.25
N PRO A 5 1.00 -29.95 -0.32
CA PRO A 5 -0.31 -29.39 -0.70
C PRO A 5 -1.12 -28.83 0.47
N LYS A 6 -0.85 -29.27 1.71
CA LYS A 6 -1.51 -28.73 2.91
C LYS A 6 -1.02 -27.31 3.28
N LEU A 7 0.24 -26.98 2.94
CA LEU A 7 0.79 -25.64 3.17
C LEU A 7 0.26 -24.63 2.17
N GLU A 8 -0.15 -25.06 0.99
CA GLU A 8 -0.81 -24.23 -0.01
C GLU A 8 -2.07 -23.56 0.56
N ILE A 9 -2.89 -24.30 1.32
CA ILE A 9 -4.11 -23.77 1.93
C ILE A 9 -3.76 -22.60 2.89
N LEU A 10 -2.69 -22.73 3.66
CA LEU A 10 -2.26 -21.70 4.60
C LEU A 10 -1.82 -20.43 3.86
N TRP A 11 -1.06 -20.61 2.76
CA TRP A 11 -0.67 -19.51 1.88
C TRP A 11 -1.88 -18.83 1.25
N GLU A 12 -2.86 -19.59 0.78
CA GLU A 12 -4.07 -19.03 0.18
C GLU A 12 -4.87 -18.19 1.16
N ILE A 13 -5.09 -18.70 2.39
CA ILE A 13 -5.77 -17.94 3.44
C ILE A 13 -5.04 -16.65 3.73
N TYR A 14 -3.71 -16.70 3.90
CA TYR A 14 -2.88 -15.52 4.10
C TYR A 14 -3.02 -14.52 2.96
N TYR A 15 -2.90 -14.99 1.72
CA TYR A 15 -2.97 -14.15 0.53
C TYR A 15 -4.33 -13.44 0.40
N TYR A 16 -5.44 -14.17 0.55
CA TYR A 16 -6.78 -13.56 0.46
C TYR A 16 -7.02 -12.55 1.58
N LEU A 17 -6.65 -12.89 2.79
CA LEU A 17 -6.79 -11.99 3.93
C LEU A 17 -5.98 -10.71 3.70
N MET A 18 -4.73 -10.87 3.27
CA MET A 18 -3.83 -9.77 3.00
C MET A 18 -4.34 -8.84 1.89
N VAL A 19 -4.82 -9.41 0.78
CA VAL A 19 -5.35 -8.60 -0.34
C VAL A 19 -6.62 -7.85 0.06
N ILE A 20 -7.53 -8.46 0.80
CA ILE A 20 -8.76 -7.80 1.27
C ILE A 20 -8.42 -6.65 2.22
N ILE A 21 -7.48 -6.86 3.14
CA ILE A 21 -6.99 -5.81 4.05
C ILE A 21 -6.29 -4.69 3.26
N ALA A 22 -5.51 -5.04 2.24
CA ALA A 22 -4.84 -4.06 1.37
C ALA A 22 -5.85 -3.20 0.60
N VAL A 23 -6.93 -3.80 0.07
CA VAL A 23 -8.01 -3.05 -0.58
C VAL A 23 -8.71 -2.12 0.41
N GLY A 24 -8.97 -2.58 1.64
CA GLY A 24 -9.50 -1.74 2.72
C GLY A 24 -8.59 -0.56 3.05
N ALA A 25 -7.26 -0.79 3.12
CA ALA A 25 -6.27 0.26 3.34
C ALA A 25 -6.22 1.27 2.18
N VAL A 26 -6.32 0.80 0.94
CA VAL A 26 -6.39 1.65 -0.26
C VAL A 26 -7.63 2.56 -0.22
N ILE A 27 -8.80 2.00 0.08
CA ILE A 27 -10.05 2.78 0.22
C ILE A 27 -9.91 3.80 1.34
N ALA A 28 -9.40 3.40 2.51
CA ALA A 28 -9.21 4.29 3.64
C ALA A 28 -8.18 5.40 3.34
N GLY A 29 -7.08 5.07 2.67
CA GLY A 29 -6.06 6.02 2.26
C GLY A 29 -6.56 7.04 1.24
N ALA A 30 -7.26 6.58 0.20
CA ALA A 30 -7.87 7.46 -0.79
C ALA A 30 -8.97 8.34 -0.18
N ALA A 31 -9.77 7.81 0.74
CA ALA A 31 -10.76 8.57 1.48
C ALA A 31 -10.13 9.64 2.39
N ALA A 32 -8.98 9.32 3.02
CA ALA A 32 -8.24 10.29 3.82
C ALA A 32 -7.71 11.45 2.95
N VAL A 33 -7.34 11.20 1.68
CA VAL A 33 -7.00 12.27 0.73
C VAL A 33 -8.20 13.19 0.48
N PHE A 34 -9.40 12.64 0.21
CA PHE A 34 -10.63 13.43 0.05
C PHE A 34 -11.00 14.20 1.32
N GLN A 35 -10.76 13.61 2.49
CA GLN A 35 -11.00 14.29 3.76
C GLN A 35 -10.14 15.55 3.91
N THR A 36 -8.91 15.56 3.38
CA THR A 36 -8.08 16.79 3.36
C THR A 36 -8.65 17.88 2.46
N MET A 37 -9.63 17.56 1.59
CA MET A 37 -10.36 18.48 0.71
C MET A 37 -11.73 18.87 1.30
N GLY A 38 -12.05 18.44 2.54
CA GLY A 38 -13.30 18.78 3.22
C GLY A 38 -14.46 17.80 3.00
N VAL A 39 -14.25 16.68 2.29
CA VAL A 39 -15.29 15.68 2.08
C VAL A 39 -15.42 14.78 3.32
N PRO A 40 -16.64 14.52 3.84
CA PRO A 40 -16.83 13.62 4.98
C PRO A 40 -16.27 12.22 4.70
N TYR A 41 -15.61 11.62 5.70
CA TYR A 41 -14.90 10.34 5.54
C TYR A 41 -15.79 9.21 5.02
N ILE A 42 -16.98 9.04 5.60
CA ILE A 42 -17.93 7.99 5.18
C ILE A 42 -18.36 8.15 3.72
N VAL A 43 -18.61 9.38 3.28
CA VAL A 43 -18.96 9.66 1.88
C VAL A 43 -17.77 9.31 0.98
N SER A 44 -16.55 9.66 1.41
CA SER A 44 -15.33 9.38 0.66
C SER A 44 -15.08 7.89 0.46
N ILE A 45 -15.27 7.04 1.48
CA ILE A 45 -15.07 5.59 1.33
C ILE A 45 -16.09 4.97 0.37
N ILE A 46 -17.33 5.47 0.35
CA ILE A 46 -18.37 5.00 -0.59
C ILE A 46 -18.01 5.41 -2.02
N ILE A 47 -17.63 6.67 -2.24
CA ILE A 47 -17.22 7.17 -3.56
C ILE A 47 -16.03 6.38 -4.09
N VAL A 48 -14.99 6.20 -3.27
CA VAL A 48 -13.79 5.43 -3.65
C VAL A 48 -14.15 3.97 -3.95
N GLY A 49 -14.99 3.34 -3.14
CA GLY A 49 -15.47 1.99 -3.38
C GLY A 49 -16.20 1.84 -4.73
N LEU A 50 -17.08 2.79 -5.08
CA LEU A 50 -17.77 2.83 -6.38
C LEU A 50 -16.80 3.04 -7.54
N VAL A 51 -15.84 3.95 -7.41
CA VAL A 51 -14.79 4.17 -8.42
C VAL A 51 -13.99 2.90 -8.64
N LEU A 52 -13.56 2.21 -7.58
CA LEU A 52 -12.84 0.95 -7.68
C LEU A 52 -13.67 -0.14 -8.36
N LEU A 53 -14.97 -0.22 -8.05
CA LEU A 53 -15.88 -1.19 -8.70
C LEU A 53 -15.93 -0.97 -10.21
N ILE A 54 -16.21 0.27 -10.63
CA ILE A 54 -16.31 0.63 -12.05
C ILE A 54 -14.98 0.35 -12.77
N LEU A 55 -13.87 0.81 -12.21
CA LEU A 55 -12.55 0.64 -12.81
C LEU A 55 -12.11 -0.84 -12.86
N THR A 56 -12.42 -1.62 -11.84
CA THR A 56 -12.09 -3.05 -11.84
C THR A 56 -12.85 -3.81 -12.92
N VAL A 57 -14.14 -3.49 -13.10
CA VAL A 57 -14.98 -4.21 -14.08
C VAL A 57 -14.69 -3.81 -15.52
N TYR A 58 -14.47 -2.52 -15.77
CA TYR A 58 -14.41 -1.96 -17.12
C TYR A 58 -13.04 -1.40 -17.52
N GLY A 59 -12.21 -1.02 -16.57
CA GLY A 59 -10.97 -0.28 -16.82
C GLY A 59 -9.69 -0.94 -16.30
N ALA A 60 -9.74 -2.17 -15.77
CA ALA A 60 -8.60 -2.79 -15.09
C ALA A 60 -7.33 -2.87 -15.95
N VAL A 61 -7.46 -3.19 -17.22
CA VAL A 61 -6.31 -3.28 -18.15
C VAL A 61 -5.67 -1.92 -18.38
N VAL A 62 -6.47 -0.86 -18.56
CA VAL A 62 -5.99 0.52 -18.75
C VAL A 62 -5.27 1.01 -17.48
N VAL A 63 -5.87 0.78 -16.31
CA VAL A 63 -5.29 1.17 -15.03
C VAL A 63 -3.96 0.45 -14.77
N SER A 64 -3.92 -0.86 -15.04
CA SER A 64 -2.70 -1.67 -14.88
C SER A 64 -1.58 -1.19 -15.83
N SER A 65 -1.91 -0.86 -17.07
CA SER A 65 -0.94 -0.33 -18.04
C SER A 65 -0.39 1.04 -17.63
N ALA A 66 -1.23 1.89 -17.03
CA ALA A 66 -0.81 3.21 -16.55
C ALA A 66 -0.02 3.17 -15.23
N ALA A 67 -0.13 2.08 -14.46
CA ALA A 67 0.46 1.97 -13.13
C ALA A 67 1.98 2.19 -13.11
N GLY A 68 2.69 1.72 -14.13
CA GLY A 68 4.13 1.93 -14.26
C GLY A 68 4.53 3.41 -14.35
N VAL A 69 3.82 4.17 -15.17
CA VAL A 69 4.05 5.63 -15.31
C VAL A 69 3.71 6.35 -14.01
N MET A 70 2.57 6.01 -13.40
CA MET A 70 2.15 6.59 -12.12
C MET A 70 3.19 6.33 -11.01
N SER A 71 3.78 5.13 -10.98
CA SER A 71 4.81 4.77 -9.99
C SER A 71 6.08 5.63 -10.14
N ILE A 72 6.49 5.94 -11.37
CA ILE A 72 7.63 6.83 -11.61
C ILE A 72 7.32 8.25 -11.13
N ILE A 73 6.15 8.77 -11.45
CA ILE A 73 5.76 10.12 -11.06
C ILE A 73 5.71 10.26 -9.53
N ILE A 74 5.06 9.31 -8.84
CA ILE A 74 4.99 9.37 -7.38
C ILE A 74 6.37 9.22 -6.73
N MET A 75 7.24 8.41 -7.31
CA MET A 75 8.61 8.24 -6.79
C MET A 75 9.39 9.55 -6.89
N ILE A 76 9.29 10.27 -7.99
CA ILE A 76 9.93 11.60 -8.16
C ILE A 76 9.35 12.60 -7.16
N CYS A 77 8.03 12.65 -7.00
CA CYS A 77 7.38 13.52 -6.02
C CYS A 77 7.81 13.18 -4.58
N CYS A 78 7.87 11.89 -4.23
CA CYS A 78 8.34 11.44 -2.92
C CYS A 78 9.78 11.85 -2.65
N LEU A 79 10.69 11.62 -3.60
CA LEU A 79 12.09 12.03 -3.46
C LEU A 79 12.23 13.54 -3.27
N ALA A 80 11.51 14.35 -4.04
CA ALA A 80 11.49 15.79 -3.86
C ALA A 80 11.04 16.20 -2.45
N ILE A 81 9.95 15.59 -1.94
CA ILE A 81 9.43 15.87 -0.61
C ILE A 81 10.39 15.40 0.48
N PHE A 82 10.98 14.20 0.34
CA PHE A 82 11.92 13.66 1.33
C PHE A 82 13.14 14.56 1.45
N LEU A 83 13.76 14.93 0.33
CA LEU A 83 14.96 15.78 0.33
C LEU A 83 14.66 17.19 0.86
N THR A 84 13.56 17.81 0.43
CA THR A 84 13.19 19.15 0.92
C THR A 84 12.77 19.09 2.39
N GLY A 85 11.98 18.11 2.80
CA GLY A 85 11.55 17.93 4.20
C GLY A 85 12.72 17.68 5.14
N ILE A 86 13.73 16.90 4.73
CA ILE A 86 14.97 16.68 5.50
C ILE A 86 15.76 17.99 5.59
N SER A 87 15.97 18.70 4.47
CA SER A 87 16.76 19.93 4.46
C SER A 87 16.19 21.02 5.38
N MET A 88 14.86 21.07 5.53
CA MET A 88 14.19 22.03 6.42
C MET A 88 14.34 21.71 7.91
N ARG A 89 14.67 20.47 8.26
CA ARG A 89 14.72 19.99 9.66
C ARG A 89 16.04 19.32 10.05
N THR A 90 17.12 19.59 9.34
CA THR A 90 18.45 18.98 9.61
C THR A 90 18.89 19.14 11.06
N GLY A 91 18.68 20.31 11.66
CA GLY A 91 19.04 20.58 13.06
C GLY A 91 18.26 19.71 14.07
N GLU A 92 16.93 19.57 13.88
CA GLU A 92 16.11 18.73 14.76
C GLU A 92 16.42 17.24 14.57
N ILE A 93 16.64 16.80 13.33
CA ILE A 93 17.06 15.43 13.02
C ILE A 93 18.40 15.14 13.70
N GLY A 94 19.38 16.03 13.56
CA GLY A 94 20.70 15.89 14.21
C GLY A 94 20.58 15.83 15.74
N ARG A 95 19.73 16.65 16.33
CA ARG A 95 19.45 16.65 17.78
C ARG A 95 18.88 15.31 18.25
N ILE A 96 17.86 14.80 17.56
CA ILE A 96 17.19 13.53 17.91
C ILE A 96 18.17 12.35 17.82
N ILE A 97 19.00 12.30 16.77
CA ILE A 97 19.98 11.24 16.59
C ILE A 97 21.08 11.34 17.65
N SER A 98 21.57 12.53 17.94
CA SER A 98 22.65 12.74 18.92
C SER A 98 22.17 12.44 20.34
N ALA A 99 20.94 12.81 20.67
CA ALA A 99 20.32 12.55 21.97
C ALA A 99 19.89 11.09 22.14
N ARG A 100 19.94 10.26 21.07
CA ARG A 100 19.42 8.88 21.03
C ARG A 100 18.00 8.81 21.58
N GLU A 101 17.17 9.78 21.21
CA GLU A 101 15.76 9.80 21.65
C GLU A 101 15.05 8.56 21.11
N VAL A 102 14.56 7.70 22.01
CA VAL A 102 13.79 6.49 21.65
C VAL A 102 12.33 6.73 22.03
N TRP A 103 11.49 6.78 21.00
CA TRP A 103 10.05 6.91 21.20
C TRP A 103 9.39 5.53 21.22
N GLY A 104 8.85 5.14 22.37
CA GLY A 104 8.10 3.89 22.49
C GLY A 104 8.59 2.89 23.53
N GLY A 105 9.61 3.20 24.29
CA GLY A 105 9.91 2.57 25.59
C GLY A 105 10.34 1.10 25.62
N SER A 106 10.53 0.41 24.49
CA SER A 106 10.97 -1.00 24.49
C SER A 106 12.00 -1.26 23.40
N SER A 107 13.15 -1.78 23.78
CA SER A 107 14.23 -2.16 22.83
C SER A 107 13.87 -3.37 21.95
N ILE A 108 12.91 -4.20 22.36
CA ILE A 108 12.53 -5.43 21.63
C ILE A 108 11.52 -5.15 20.53
N LYS A 109 10.62 -4.17 20.69
CA LYS A 109 9.59 -3.83 19.70
C LYS A 109 10.11 -3.56 18.28
N PRO A 110 11.20 -2.79 18.08
CA PRO A 110 11.74 -2.56 16.75
C PRO A 110 12.17 -3.85 16.03
N PHE A 111 12.77 -4.79 16.76
CA PHE A 111 13.16 -6.08 16.20
C PHE A 111 11.95 -6.90 15.74
N ILE A 112 10.90 -6.97 16.56
CA ILE A 112 9.65 -7.65 16.20
C ILE A 112 9.05 -7.01 14.95
N LEU A 113 9.05 -5.67 14.86
CA LEU A 113 8.52 -4.94 13.72
C LEU A 113 9.30 -5.21 12.43
N ILE A 114 10.62 -5.43 12.48
CA ILE A 114 11.42 -5.82 11.31
C ILE A 114 10.90 -7.14 10.72
N PHE A 115 10.73 -8.16 11.55
CA PHE A 115 10.23 -9.46 11.10
C PHE A 115 8.76 -9.38 10.65
N THR A 116 7.93 -8.63 11.37
CA THR A 116 6.53 -8.41 10.99
C THR A 116 6.42 -7.72 9.62
N TYR A 117 7.28 -6.72 9.37
CA TYR A 117 7.34 -6.04 8.08
C TYR A 117 7.82 -6.98 6.96
N ALA A 118 8.83 -7.80 7.22
CA ALA A 118 9.29 -8.80 6.26
C ALA A 118 8.18 -9.82 5.92
N GLY A 119 7.46 -10.32 6.94
CA GLY A 119 6.30 -11.20 6.75
C GLY A 119 5.17 -10.54 5.95
N PHE A 120 4.87 -9.27 6.22
CA PHE A 120 3.92 -8.49 5.41
C PHE A 120 4.34 -8.41 3.93
N GLN A 121 5.62 -8.17 3.67
CA GLN A 121 6.15 -8.04 2.30
C GLN A 121 6.16 -9.35 1.52
N SER A 122 6.05 -10.50 2.17
CA SER A 122 6.03 -11.81 1.49
C SER A 122 4.88 -11.96 0.48
N VAL A 123 3.78 -11.21 0.65
CA VAL A 123 2.65 -11.17 -0.30
C VAL A 123 3.05 -10.76 -1.73
N VAL A 124 4.17 -10.03 -1.88
CA VAL A 124 4.65 -9.56 -3.17
C VAL A 124 5.40 -10.65 -3.95
N ILE A 125 5.88 -11.71 -3.28
CA ILE A 125 6.72 -12.76 -3.86
C ILE A 125 6.08 -13.42 -5.10
N PRO A 126 4.79 -13.84 -5.12
CA PRO A 126 4.19 -14.44 -6.30
C PRO A 126 4.13 -13.51 -7.51
N SER A 127 3.83 -12.23 -7.28
CA SER A 127 3.79 -11.22 -8.34
C SER A 127 5.17 -10.99 -8.95
N LEU A 128 6.19 -10.99 -8.09
CA LEU A 128 7.58 -10.85 -8.49
C LEU A 128 8.07 -12.07 -9.27
N ALA A 129 7.71 -13.29 -8.82
CA ALA A 129 8.02 -14.53 -9.53
C ALA A 129 7.33 -14.60 -10.90
N ALA A 130 6.07 -14.16 -11.01
CA ALA A 130 5.36 -14.08 -12.28
C ALA A 130 6.01 -13.07 -13.23
N ALA A 131 6.32 -11.86 -12.77
CA ALA A 131 6.99 -10.84 -13.56
C ALA A 131 8.40 -11.28 -14.03
N SER A 132 9.13 -12.01 -13.18
CA SER A 132 10.47 -12.49 -13.52
C SER A 132 10.44 -13.54 -14.64
N ARG A 133 9.41 -14.38 -14.71
CA ARG A 133 9.25 -15.36 -15.79
C ARG A 133 9.09 -14.72 -17.18
N GLU A 134 8.39 -13.60 -17.25
CA GLU A 134 8.10 -12.93 -18.51
C GLU A 134 9.22 -11.98 -18.96
N LEU A 135 9.87 -11.30 -18.00
CA LEU A 135 10.77 -10.19 -18.29
C LEU A 135 12.26 -10.55 -18.17
N LEU A 136 12.62 -11.54 -17.36
CA LEU A 136 14.00 -11.86 -17.04
C LEU A 136 14.45 -13.13 -17.76
N LYS A 137 15.56 -13.03 -18.50
CA LYS A 137 16.06 -14.11 -19.36
C LYS A 137 17.03 -15.08 -18.66
N ASN A 138 17.63 -14.67 -17.56
CA ASN A 138 18.62 -15.46 -16.83
C ASN A 138 18.73 -15.04 -15.35
N GLU A 139 19.37 -15.90 -14.54
CA GLU A 139 19.57 -15.68 -13.10
C GLU A 139 20.32 -14.39 -12.75
N LYS A 140 21.30 -13.99 -13.59
CA LYS A 140 22.08 -12.75 -13.35
C LYS A 140 21.17 -11.52 -13.47
N GLN A 141 20.28 -11.50 -14.46
CA GLN A 141 19.31 -10.42 -14.61
C GLN A 141 18.31 -10.41 -13.45
N ALA A 142 17.83 -11.59 -13.01
CA ALA A 142 16.96 -11.70 -11.86
C ALA A 142 17.62 -11.17 -10.59
N THR A 143 18.85 -11.61 -10.29
CA THR A 143 19.62 -11.15 -9.13
C THR A 143 19.87 -9.64 -9.19
N ALA A 144 20.26 -9.11 -10.34
CA ALA A 144 20.50 -7.67 -10.52
C ALA A 144 19.21 -6.85 -10.32
N ALA A 145 18.08 -7.31 -10.88
CA ALA A 145 16.79 -6.64 -10.71
C ALA A 145 16.34 -6.64 -9.24
N MET A 146 16.50 -7.76 -8.55
CA MET A 146 16.18 -7.88 -7.12
C MET A 146 17.08 -7.00 -6.26
N ALA A 147 18.38 -6.99 -6.51
CA ALA A 147 19.33 -6.14 -5.80
C ALA A 147 19.03 -4.65 -6.00
N LEU A 148 18.71 -4.24 -7.24
CA LEU A 148 18.34 -2.87 -7.55
C LEU A 148 17.02 -2.48 -6.86
N SER A 149 16.01 -3.34 -6.91
CA SER A 149 14.73 -3.11 -6.22
C SER A 149 14.92 -2.98 -4.71
N PHE A 150 15.75 -3.83 -4.12
CA PHE A 150 16.10 -3.74 -2.70
C PHE A 150 16.76 -2.41 -2.37
N LEU A 151 17.77 -2.01 -3.15
CA LEU A 151 18.49 -0.76 -2.93
C LEU A 151 17.57 0.46 -3.05
N MET A 152 16.76 0.52 -4.10
CA MET A 152 15.80 1.61 -4.31
C MET A 152 14.79 1.71 -3.16
N ASN A 153 14.24 0.58 -2.73
CA ASN A 153 13.27 0.55 -1.63
C ASN A 153 13.91 0.92 -0.29
N ALA A 154 15.12 0.41 -0.01
CA ALA A 154 15.86 0.73 1.20
C ALA A 154 16.21 2.23 1.28
N VAL A 155 16.70 2.81 0.19
CA VAL A 155 17.01 4.26 0.13
C VAL A 155 15.75 5.10 0.33
N ALA A 156 14.66 4.77 -0.39
CA ALA A 156 13.40 5.50 -0.26
C ALA A 156 12.85 5.42 1.18
N LEU A 157 12.90 4.24 1.80
CA LEU A 157 12.44 4.03 3.17
C LEU A 157 13.30 4.81 4.18
N CYS A 158 14.62 4.77 4.04
CA CYS A 158 15.55 5.53 4.89
C CYS A 158 15.28 7.04 4.79
N LEU A 159 15.12 7.57 3.58
CA LEU A 159 14.80 8.98 3.39
C LEU A 159 13.44 9.36 3.98
N ALA A 160 12.41 8.53 3.75
CA ALA A 160 11.08 8.76 4.31
C ALA A 160 11.10 8.77 5.85
N VAL A 161 11.74 7.78 6.48
CA VAL A 161 11.84 7.70 7.94
C VAL A 161 12.63 8.87 8.51
N THR A 162 13.76 9.23 7.89
CA THR A 162 14.57 10.37 8.32
C THR A 162 13.78 11.68 8.25
N MET A 163 13.06 11.91 7.17
CA MET A 163 12.17 13.06 7.05
C MET A 163 11.09 13.07 8.14
N LEU A 164 10.36 11.95 8.28
CA LEU A 164 9.29 11.84 9.28
C LEU A 164 9.79 12.01 10.71
N LEU A 165 11.01 11.57 11.00
CA LEU A 165 11.65 11.78 12.29
C LEU A 165 11.76 13.27 12.62
N GLY A 166 12.21 14.08 11.67
CA GLY A 166 12.34 15.54 11.87
C GLY A 166 11.01 16.29 12.00
N TRP A 167 9.92 15.75 11.48
CA TRP A 167 8.59 16.38 11.48
C TRP A 167 7.62 15.73 12.45
N PHE A 168 8.05 14.74 13.22
CA PHE A 168 7.15 13.93 14.06
C PHE A 168 6.34 14.76 15.04
N LYS A 169 6.96 15.72 15.71
CA LYS A 169 6.29 16.56 16.71
C LYS A 169 5.19 17.39 16.08
N GLU A 170 5.43 17.96 14.91
CA GLU A 170 4.50 18.85 14.22
C GLU A 170 3.26 18.08 13.71
N PHE A 171 3.44 17.00 12.96
CA PHE A 171 2.27 16.26 12.43
C PHE A 171 1.52 15.51 13.54
N SER A 172 2.22 15.11 14.62
CA SER A 172 1.58 14.51 15.79
C SER A 172 0.74 15.54 16.56
N ALA A 173 1.27 16.75 16.81
CA ALA A 173 0.54 17.83 17.45
C ALA A 173 -0.67 18.29 16.62
N ALA A 174 -0.54 18.25 15.29
CA ALA A 174 -1.63 18.57 14.36
C ALA A 174 -2.66 17.44 14.19
N GLY A 175 -2.48 16.27 14.83
CA GLY A 175 -3.34 15.10 14.67
C GLY A 175 -3.30 14.46 13.28
N GLN A 176 -2.26 14.76 12.47
CA GLN A 176 -2.12 14.33 11.07
C GLN A 176 -1.29 13.05 10.92
N MET A 177 -1.54 12.07 11.80
CA MET A 177 -0.82 10.79 11.81
C MET A 177 -1.16 9.87 10.61
N THR A 178 -2.28 10.11 9.95
CA THR A 178 -2.79 9.24 8.87
C THR A 178 -2.02 9.39 7.56
N LEU A 179 -1.70 10.64 7.18
CA LEU A 179 -0.98 10.96 5.94
C LEU A 179 0.20 11.91 6.24
N PRO A 180 1.22 11.46 7.01
CA PRO A 180 2.27 12.36 7.49
C PRO A 180 3.13 12.92 6.35
N THR A 181 3.39 12.16 5.29
CA THR A 181 4.13 12.67 4.12
C THR A 181 3.36 13.77 3.39
N LEU A 182 2.03 13.68 3.32
CA LEU A 182 1.20 14.75 2.75
C LEU A 182 1.23 16.01 3.63
N PHE A 183 1.26 15.83 4.96
CA PHE A 183 1.45 16.94 5.87
C PHE A 183 2.77 17.68 5.59
N VAL A 184 3.88 16.95 5.49
CA VAL A 184 5.19 17.55 5.15
C VAL A 184 5.13 18.22 3.80
N ALA A 185 4.56 17.58 2.77
CA ALA A 185 4.44 18.15 1.42
C ALA A 185 3.72 19.53 1.43
N LYS A 186 2.68 19.68 2.24
CA LYS A 186 1.97 20.96 2.41
C LYS A 186 2.80 22.03 3.11
N HIS A 187 3.82 21.65 3.87
CA HIS A 187 4.69 22.58 4.62
C HIS A 187 6.04 22.82 3.94
N THR A 188 6.34 22.21 2.79
CA THR A 188 7.57 22.42 2.04
C THR A 188 7.62 23.80 1.31
N GLY A 189 6.57 24.58 1.40
CA GLY A 189 6.48 25.91 0.77
C GLY A 189 6.17 25.91 -0.72
N SER A 190 6.04 24.75 -1.36
CA SER A 190 5.65 24.62 -2.77
C SER A 190 4.26 23.99 -2.91
N PRO A 191 3.20 24.79 -3.14
CA PRO A 191 1.86 24.27 -3.36
C PRO A 191 1.78 23.29 -4.54
N ALA A 192 2.59 23.52 -5.57
CA ALA A 192 2.63 22.65 -6.75
C ALA A 192 3.09 21.22 -6.40
N ILE A 193 4.13 21.08 -5.58
CA ILE A 193 4.63 19.77 -5.12
C ILE A 193 3.56 19.06 -4.27
N ALA A 194 2.91 19.79 -3.36
CA ALA A 194 1.87 19.23 -2.51
C ALA A 194 0.67 18.71 -3.33
N VAL A 195 0.21 19.49 -4.33
CA VAL A 195 -0.90 19.10 -5.21
C VAL A 195 -0.48 17.93 -6.11
N ALA A 196 0.71 17.97 -6.71
CA ALA A 196 1.22 16.88 -7.55
C ALA A 196 1.33 15.58 -6.75
N TYR A 197 1.86 15.64 -5.52
CA TYR A 197 1.92 14.49 -4.63
C TYR A 197 0.53 13.96 -4.27
N GLN A 198 -0.41 14.84 -3.92
CA GLN A 198 -1.77 14.44 -3.54
C GLN A 198 -2.50 13.72 -4.69
N ILE A 199 -2.39 14.23 -5.91
CA ILE A 199 -2.95 13.59 -7.10
C ILE A 199 -2.26 12.25 -7.38
N SER A 200 -0.93 12.24 -7.38
CA SER A 200 -0.15 11.03 -7.62
C SER A 200 -0.43 9.94 -6.59
N LEU A 201 -0.53 10.32 -5.30
CA LEU A 201 -0.89 9.41 -4.21
C LEU A 201 -2.28 8.80 -4.43
N PHE A 202 -3.26 9.63 -4.75
CA PHE A 202 -4.63 9.16 -5.02
C PHE A 202 -4.66 8.18 -6.20
N LEU A 203 -4.03 8.53 -7.32
CA LEU A 203 -3.97 7.66 -8.51
C LEU A 203 -3.24 6.35 -8.23
N CYS A 204 -2.16 6.39 -7.46
CA CYS A 204 -1.41 5.20 -7.06
C CYS A 204 -2.25 4.28 -6.17
N LEU A 205 -3.00 4.84 -5.21
CA LEU A 205 -3.92 4.07 -4.38
C LEU A 205 -5.02 3.42 -5.22
N ILE A 206 -5.67 4.16 -6.11
CA ILE A 206 -6.70 3.61 -7.00
C ILE A 206 -6.14 2.51 -7.90
N SER A 207 -4.97 2.73 -8.50
CA SER A 207 -4.30 1.73 -9.35
C SER A 207 -4.01 0.44 -8.57
N THR A 208 -3.46 0.55 -7.37
CA THR A 208 -3.19 -0.59 -6.49
C THR A 208 -4.48 -1.34 -6.13
N GLY A 209 -5.54 -0.60 -5.76
CA GLY A 209 -6.84 -1.19 -5.42
C GLY A 209 -7.45 -1.97 -6.58
N VAL A 210 -7.47 -1.38 -7.79
CA VAL A 210 -7.97 -2.04 -9.00
C VAL A 210 -7.18 -3.32 -9.28
N THR A 211 -5.85 -3.27 -9.22
CA THR A 211 -4.99 -4.42 -9.50
C THR A 211 -5.22 -5.55 -8.49
N CYS A 212 -5.32 -5.22 -7.21
CA CYS A 212 -5.59 -6.19 -6.15
C CYS A 212 -6.97 -6.86 -6.32
N ILE A 213 -8.02 -6.07 -6.56
CA ILE A 213 -9.38 -6.59 -6.75
C ILE A 213 -9.45 -7.42 -8.03
N PHE A 214 -8.85 -6.94 -9.13
CA PHE A 214 -8.83 -7.64 -10.41
C PHE A 214 -8.12 -9.00 -10.31
N GLY A 215 -7.01 -9.07 -9.57
CA GLY A 215 -6.30 -10.33 -9.30
C GLY A 215 -7.20 -11.37 -8.61
N LEU A 216 -7.96 -10.96 -7.58
CA LEU A 216 -8.92 -11.84 -6.92
C LEU A 216 -10.11 -12.19 -7.82
N VAL A 217 -10.64 -11.22 -8.56
CA VAL A 217 -11.78 -11.45 -9.47
C VAL A 217 -11.42 -12.49 -10.51
N ASN A 218 -10.25 -12.40 -11.15
CA ASN A 218 -9.80 -13.38 -12.16
C ASN A 218 -9.69 -14.78 -11.57
N ARG A 219 -9.32 -14.90 -10.30
CA ARG A 219 -9.17 -16.20 -9.62
C ARG A 219 -10.52 -16.84 -9.28
N PHE A 220 -11.53 -16.03 -8.94
CA PHE A 220 -12.84 -16.52 -8.54
C PHE A 220 -13.87 -16.57 -9.67
N GLU A 221 -13.70 -15.84 -10.78
CA GLU A 221 -14.71 -15.78 -11.84
C GLU A 221 -14.98 -17.14 -12.52
N GLU A 222 -14.01 -18.06 -12.48
CA GLU A 222 -14.12 -19.42 -13.05
C GLU A 222 -14.51 -20.47 -12.01
N HIS A 223 -14.71 -20.08 -10.74
CA HIS A 223 -15.01 -21.03 -9.67
C HIS A 223 -16.40 -21.66 -9.85
N GLU A 224 -16.48 -22.98 -9.71
CA GLU A 224 -17.71 -23.76 -9.94
C GLU A 224 -18.93 -23.28 -9.14
N LYS A 225 -18.70 -22.80 -7.89
CA LYS A 225 -19.78 -22.27 -7.04
C LYS A 225 -20.45 -21.00 -7.57
N LEU A 226 -19.86 -20.32 -8.56
CA LEU A 226 -20.42 -19.12 -9.18
C LEU A 226 -21.15 -19.42 -10.50
N THR A 227 -21.33 -20.70 -10.86
CA THR A 227 -22.04 -21.11 -12.08
C THR A 227 -23.50 -20.71 -12.13
N PHE A 228 -24.13 -20.41 -10.96
CA PHE A 228 -25.47 -19.84 -10.90
C PHE A 228 -25.59 -18.47 -11.60
N LEU A 229 -24.48 -17.75 -11.74
CA LEU A 229 -24.38 -16.54 -12.54
C LEU A 229 -23.98 -16.91 -13.97
N LYS A 230 -24.96 -16.97 -14.86
CA LYS A 230 -24.85 -17.48 -16.23
C LYS A 230 -23.79 -16.77 -17.10
N THR A 231 -23.42 -15.51 -16.80
CA THR A 231 -22.51 -14.70 -17.62
C THR A 231 -21.23 -14.41 -16.85
N ARG A 232 -20.06 -14.56 -17.51
CA ARG A 232 -18.73 -14.23 -16.95
C ARG A 232 -18.71 -12.82 -16.39
N GLN A 233 -19.29 -11.84 -17.08
CA GLN A 233 -19.36 -10.47 -16.61
C GLN A 233 -20.13 -10.32 -15.30
N LYS A 234 -21.27 -11.05 -15.13
CA LYS A 234 -22.01 -11.03 -13.87
C LYS A 234 -21.19 -11.60 -12.71
N ARG A 235 -20.40 -12.65 -12.97
CA ARG A 235 -19.50 -13.23 -11.97
C ARG A 235 -18.42 -12.22 -11.55
N ARG A 236 -17.81 -11.51 -12.50
CA ARG A 236 -16.83 -10.46 -12.24
C ARG A 236 -17.41 -9.34 -11.40
N VAL A 237 -18.57 -8.81 -11.79
CA VAL A 237 -19.25 -7.73 -11.04
C VAL A 237 -19.60 -8.20 -9.63
N PHE A 238 -20.16 -9.39 -9.50
CA PHE A 238 -20.54 -9.95 -8.19
C PHE A 238 -19.32 -10.12 -7.27
N THR A 239 -18.26 -10.75 -7.77
CA THR A 239 -17.03 -10.96 -6.98
C THR A 239 -16.38 -9.64 -6.59
N ALA A 240 -16.26 -8.70 -7.53
CA ALA A 240 -15.72 -7.38 -7.25
C ALA A 240 -16.56 -6.63 -6.21
N ALA A 241 -17.88 -6.66 -6.34
CA ALA A 241 -18.78 -6.01 -5.39
C ALA A 241 -18.65 -6.61 -3.98
N MET A 242 -18.60 -7.93 -3.85
CA MET A 242 -18.40 -8.60 -2.56
C MET A 242 -17.09 -8.21 -1.90
N ILE A 243 -15.99 -8.21 -2.65
CA ILE A 243 -14.66 -7.79 -2.13
C ILE A 243 -14.71 -6.33 -1.67
N ILE A 244 -15.30 -5.45 -2.47
CA ILE A 244 -15.38 -4.02 -2.16
C ILE A 244 -16.27 -3.76 -0.95
N ILE A 245 -17.41 -4.43 -0.82
CA ILE A 245 -18.29 -4.29 0.36
C ILE A 245 -17.52 -4.64 1.64
N VAL A 246 -16.81 -5.77 1.65
CA VAL A 246 -15.99 -6.17 2.80
C VAL A 246 -14.88 -5.15 3.05
N ALA A 247 -14.19 -4.69 2.00
CA ALA A 247 -13.12 -3.71 2.10
C ALA A 247 -13.63 -2.33 2.58
N VAL A 248 -14.80 -1.88 2.14
CA VAL A 248 -15.47 -0.65 2.63
C VAL A 248 -15.79 -0.77 4.12
N PHE A 249 -16.29 -1.92 4.54
CA PHE A 249 -16.53 -2.17 5.96
C PHE A 249 -15.24 -2.11 6.79
N ILE A 250 -14.16 -2.75 6.31
CA ILE A 250 -12.83 -2.66 6.94
C ILE A 250 -12.34 -1.20 6.95
N SER A 251 -12.50 -0.47 5.83
CA SER A 251 -12.03 0.91 5.69
C SER A 251 -12.72 1.88 6.65
N SER A 252 -13.94 1.56 7.12
CA SER A 252 -14.65 2.38 8.10
C SER A 252 -13.91 2.51 9.45
N THR A 253 -13.01 1.58 9.74
CA THR A 253 -12.17 1.62 10.95
C THR A 253 -11.02 2.65 10.87
N GLY A 254 -10.77 3.19 9.70
CA GLY A 254 -9.71 4.17 9.42
C GLY A 254 -8.36 3.55 9.08
N LEU A 255 -7.58 4.27 8.27
CA LEU A 255 -6.29 3.79 7.73
C LEU A 255 -5.31 3.40 8.85
N THR A 256 -5.20 4.19 9.91
CA THR A 256 -4.27 3.94 11.03
C THR A 256 -4.54 2.61 11.71
N ASN A 257 -5.82 2.27 11.93
CA ASN A 257 -6.21 1.00 12.56
C ASN A 257 -5.95 -0.18 11.62
N ILE A 258 -6.22 -0.03 10.33
CA ILE A 258 -5.95 -1.07 9.32
C ILE A 258 -4.45 -1.37 9.26
N VAL A 259 -3.60 -0.34 9.25
CA VAL A 259 -2.14 -0.52 9.24
C VAL A 259 -1.66 -1.18 10.52
N LYS A 260 -2.13 -0.70 11.68
CA LYS A 260 -1.69 -1.20 12.99
C LYS A 260 -2.11 -2.66 13.24
N PHE A 261 -3.36 -2.98 12.98
CA PHE A 261 -3.93 -4.28 13.29
C PHE A 261 -3.97 -5.20 12.07
N GLY A 262 -4.47 -4.73 10.93
CA GLY A 262 -4.61 -5.52 9.71
C GLY A 262 -3.24 -5.96 9.19
N TYR A 263 -2.39 -5.03 8.81
CA TYR A 263 -1.05 -5.36 8.32
C TYR A 263 -0.15 -5.96 9.41
N GLY A 264 -0.31 -5.54 10.67
CA GLY A 264 0.42 -6.13 11.78
C GLY A 264 0.14 -7.62 11.94
N TYR A 265 -1.11 -8.03 12.02
CA TYR A 265 -1.47 -9.46 12.14
C TYR A 265 -1.12 -10.26 10.88
N CYS A 266 -1.34 -9.70 9.68
CA CYS A 266 -0.91 -10.33 8.45
C CYS A 266 0.61 -10.49 8.38
N GLY A 267 1.37 -9.53 8.91
CA GLY A 267 2.81 -9.64 9.03
C GLY A 267 3.26 -10.81 9.90
N TYR A 268 2.60 -11.03 11.02
CA TYR A 268 2.87 -12.22 11.85
C TYR A 268 2.54 -13.52 11.10
N LEU A 269 1.40 -13.59 10.43
CA LEU A 269 1.04 -14.77 9.62
C LEU A 269 2.06 -15.02 8.50
N GLY A 270 2.51 -13.97 7.82
CA GLY A 270 3.46 -14.06 6.72
C GLY A 270 4.87 -14.52 7.12
N ILE A 271 5.22 -14.49 8.42
CA ILE A 271 6.47 -15.08 8.91
C ILE A 271 6.42 -16.61 8.87
N PHE A 272 5.22 -17.19 9.03
CA PHE A 272 5.03 -18.64 9.12
C PHE A 272 4.66 -19.28 7.77
N VAL A 273 4.43 -18.50 6.77
CA VAL A 273 4.02 -18.92 5.42
C VAL A 273 5.12 -18.71 4.40
#